data_28233835c8132a7a56b73f8be74d4e1b
#
_entry.id   28233835c8132a7a56b73f8be74d4e1b
#
_cell.length_a   1.000
_cell.length_b   1.000
_cell.length_c   1.000
_cell.angle_alpha   90.00
_cell.angle_beta   90.00
_cell.angle_gamma   90.00
#
_symmetry.space_group_name_H-M   'P 1'
#
loop_
_entity.id
_entity.type
_entity.pdbx_description
1 polymer ?
#
loop_
_entity_poly.entity_id
_entity_poly.type
_entity_poly.pdbx_seq_one_letter_code
_entity_poly.pdbx_strand_id
1 'polypeptide(L)'
;TSRRQRQMCIRDRIDRIQSTTQFNSMNLLDGTFSTRQLKLQVGALNGQSISVSIAKMSASNLQLTTEKMKVSSFSKAGNAMKTIQDAIKTVSDTRSKLGAIQNRLEHTINNLNTTSENTQAAESRIRDTDMASEMVEYSKNNILAQAGQSMLSQANQQTQGVLSLLQ
;
A
#
# COMPACT_ATOMS: atom_id res chain seq x y z
N THR A 1 4.89 -43.99 22.85
CA THR A 1 4.68 -42.60 23.28
C THR A 1 3.28 -42.43 23.84
N SER A 2 3.19 -42.05 25.10
CA SER A 2 1.91 -41.88 25.82
C SER A 2 1.05 -40.81 25.10
N ARG A 3 -0.29 -40.96 25.12
CA ARG A 3 -1.25 -39.95 24.62
C ARG A 3 -0.95 -38.55 25.16
N ARG A 4 -0.47 -38.43 26.39
CA ARG A 4 -0.04 -37.17 27.01
C ARG A 4 1.10 -36.51 26.26
N GLN A 5 2.10 -37.28 25.85
CA GLN A 5 3.23 -36.75 25.08
C GLN A 5 2.79 -36.21 23.72
N ARG A 6 1.87 -36.89 23.03
CA ARG A 6 1.34 -36.40 21.74
C ARG A 6 0.56 -35.10 21.90
N GLN A 7 -0.28 -34.97 22.93
CA GLN A 7 -1.00 -33.70 23.19
C GLN A 7 -0.05 -32.59 23.55
N MET A 8 1.01 -32.88 24.30
CA MET A 8 2.06 -31.91 24.62
C MET A 8 2.78 -31.45 23.36
N CYS A 9 3.19 -32.36 22.49
CA CYS A 9 3.83 -32.04 21.21
C CYS A 9 2.94 -31.21 20.28
N ILE A 10 1.63 -31.45 20.25
CA ILE A 10 0.71 -30.65 19.42
C ILE A 10 0.61 -29.22 19.94
N ARG A 11 0.48 -29.02 21.24
CA ARG A 11 0.44 -27.70 21.84
C ARG A 11 1.73 -26.92 21.64
N ASP A 12 2.86 -27.57 21.90
CA ASP A 12 4.19 -26.98 21.67
C ASP A 12 4.38 -26.58 20.21
N ARG A 13 3.80 -27.36 19.29
CA ARG A 13 3.84 -27.03 17.87
C ARG A 13 3.01 -25.79 17.53
N ILE A 14 1.84 -25.64 18.13
CA ILE A 14 1.00 -24.44 17.98
C ILE A 14 1.73 -23.21 18.54
N ASP A 15 2.29 -23.32 19.75
CA ASP A 15 3.03 -22.23 20.38
C ASP A 15 4.33 -21.91 19.60
N ARG A 16 4.97 -22.91 19.02
CA ARG A 16 6.12 -22.71 18.12
C ARG A 16 5.70 -21.96 16.86
N ILE A 17 4.62 -22.34 16.18
CA ILE A 17 4.11 -21.60 15.02
C ILE A 17 3.81 -20.16 15.38
N GLN A 18 3.18 -19.94 16.54
CA GLN A 18 2.90 -18.59 17.03
C GLN A 18 4.17 -17.75 17.22
N SER A 19 5.21 -18.32 17.80
CA SER A 19 6.47 -17.61 18.10
C SER A 19 7.38 -17.43 16.88
N THR A 20 7.30 -18.35 15.90
CA THR A 20 8.16 -18.30 14.70
C THR A 20 7.55 -17.57 13.53
N THR A 21 6.23 -17.30 13.55
CA THR A 21 5.58 -16.55 12.48
C THR A 21 5.87 -15.06 12.64
N GLN A 22 6.84 -14.59 11.86
CA GLN A 22 7.32 -13.21 11.90
C GLN A 22 7.29 -12.57 10.52
N PHE A 23 7.08 -11.27 10.49
CA PHE A 23 7.26 -10.42 9.33
C PHE A 23 8.07 -9.19 9.74
N ASN A 24 9.19 -8.94 9.09
CA ASN A 24 10.10 -7.84 9.42
C ASN A 24 10.47 -7.79 10.92
N SER A 25 10.85 -8.94 11.50
CA SER A 25 11.16 -9.13 12.92
C SER A 25 10.00 -8.87 13.90
N MET A 26 8.77 -8.69 13.39
CA MET A 26 7.57 -8.54 14.21
C MET A 26 6.80 -9.85 14.28
N ASN A 27 6.49 -10.32 15.48
CA ASN A 27 5.66 -11.49 15.68
C ASN A 27 4.21 -11.14 15.36
N LEU A 28 3.60 -11.87 14.40
CA LEU A 28 2.25 -11.56 13.93
C LEU A 28 1.14 -12.20 14.79
N LEU A 29 1.43 -13.32 15.47
CA LEU A 29 0.46 -14.15 16.18
C LEU A 29 0.55 -14.07 17.71
N ASP A 30 1.37 -13.16 18.23
CA ASP A 30 1.58 -13.00 19.68
C ASP A 30 0.46 -12.23 20.39
N GLY A 31 -0.44 -11.61 19.61
CA GLY A 31 -1.56 -10.80 20.10
C GLY A 31 -1.28 -9.31 20.19
N THR A 32 -0.08 -8.85 19.89
CA THR A 32 0.28 -7.43 19.85
C THR A 32 -0.64 -6.67 18.90
N PHE A 33 -0.96 -7.27 17.73
CA PHE A 33 -1.83 -6.68 16.72
C PHE A 33 -3.33 -6.87 16.95
N SER A 34 -3.71 -7.51 18.05
CA SER A 34 -5.12 -7.54 18.49
C SER A 34 -5.52 -6.20 19.14
N THR A 35 -4.63 -5.64 19.92
CA THR A 35 -4.87 -4.35 20.63
C THR A 35 -4.34 -3.17 19.79
N ARG A 36 -3.14 -3.32 19.22
CA ARG A 36 -2.49 -2.33 18.37
C ARG A 36 -2.65 -2.71 16.91
N GLN A 37 -3.78 -2.33 16.32
CA GLN A 37 -4.06 -2.64 14.91
C GLN A 37 -2.93 -2.16 13.98
N LEU A 38 -2.52 -3.00 13.05
CA LEU A 38 -1.59 -2.63 12.00
C LEU A 38 -2.36 -1.78 10.97
N LYS A 39 -1.99 -0.53 10.82
CA LYS A 39 -2.59 0.39 9.84
C LYS A 39 -1.73 0.41 8.58
N LEU A 40 -2.32 0.03 7.46
CA LEU A 40 -1.73 0.09 6.14
C LEU A 40 -2.25 1.33 5.43
N GLN A 41 -1.39 2.29 5.11
CA GLN A 41 -1.76 3.47 4.35
C GLN A 41 -2.03 3.06 2.90
N VAL A 42 -3.22 3.36 2.41
CA VAL A 42 -3.69 2.96 1.06
C VAL A 42 -4.09 4.14 0.19
N GLY A 43 -3.78 5.35 0.61
CA GLY A 43 -4.08 6.55 -0.16
C GLY A 43 -3.24 7.74 0.26
N ALA A 44 -3.32 8.83 -0.50
CA ALA A 44 -2.50 10.03 -0.31
C ALA A 44 -2.97 10.92 0.87
N LEU A 45 -4.23 10.77 1.29
CA LEU A 45 -4.82 11.63 2.31
C LEU A 45 -4.77 10.97 3.70
N ASN A 46 -4.75 11.82 4.73
CA ASN A 46 -4.84 11.38 6.12
C ASN A 46 -6.15 10.61 6.34
N GLY A 47 -6.07 9.48 7.05
CA GLY A 47 -7.23 8.62 7.33
C GLY A 47 -7.51 7.55 6.27
N GLN A 48 -6.90 7.58 5.09
CA GLN A 48 -7.02 6.55 4.08
C GLN A 48 -6.14 5.34 4.42
N SER A 49 -6.54 4.60 5.45
CA SER A 49 -5.81 3.42 5.92
C SER A 49 -6.73 2.22 6.09
N ILE A 50 -6.21 1.04 5.81
CA ILE A 50 -6.85 -0.25 6.14
C ILE A 50 -6.22 -0.76 7.42
N SER A 51 -7.05 -1.02 8.43
CA SER A 51 -6.59 -1.58 9.70
C SER A 51 -6.68 -3.12 9.65
N VAL A 52 -5.58 -3.76 10.02
CA VAL A 52 -5.47 -5.22 10.15
C VAL A 52 -5.32 -5.55 11.62
N SER A 53 -6.22 -6.38 12.15
CA SER A 53 -6.12 -6.93 13.49
C SER A 53 -5.90 -8.43 13.42
N ILE A 54 -4.94 -8.94 14.17
CA ILE A 54 -4.62 -10.36 14.25
C ILE A 54 -4.73 -10.79 15.69
N ALA A 55 -5.62 -11.75 15.93
CA ALA A 55 -5.81 -12.29 17.27
C ALA A 55 -4.61 -13.16 17.69
N LYS A 56 -4.38 -13.26 18.99
CA LYS A 56 -3.37 -14.16 19.56
C LYS A 56 -3.73 -15.61 19.29
N MET A 57 -2.80 -16.36 18.70
CA MET A 57 -3.01 -17.77 18.29
C MET A 57 -2.13 -18.73 19.12
N SER A 58 -2.01 -18.49 20.44
CA SER A 58 -1.36 -19.46 21.34
C SER A 58 -2.32 -20.59 21.75
N ALA A 59 -1.77 -21.74 22.09
CA ALA A 59 -2.55 -22.88 22.62
C ALA A 59 -3.35 -22.48 23.87
N SER A 60 -2.80 -21.59 24.69
CA SER A 60 -3.49 -21.04 25.87
C SER A 60 -4.70 -20.17 25.48
N ASN A 61 -4.56 -19.29 24.48
CA ASN A 61 -5.65 -18.41 24.03
C ASN A 61 -6.76 -19.20 23.31
N LEU A 62 -6.39 -20.26 22.59
CA LEU A 62 -7.32 -21.20 21.96
C LEU A 62 -7.95 -22.17 22.97
N GLN A 63 -7.72 -21.97 24.30
CA GLN A 63 -8.24 -22.80 25.38
C GLN A 63 -7.79 -24.27 25.33
N LEU A 64 -6.77 -24.61 24.53
CA LEU A 64 -6.23 -25.97 24.40
C LEU A 64 -5.31 -26.33 25.58
N THR A 65 -5.77 -26.08 26.81
CA THR A 65 -5.02 -26.37 28.04
C THR A 65 -5.15 -27.85 28.43
N THR A 66 -4.16 -28.36 29.16
CA THR A 66 -4.17 -29.77 29.62
C THR A 66 -5.38 -30.09 30.46
N GLU A 67 -5.92 -29.12 31.18
CA GLU A 67 -7.11 -29.29 32.01
C GLU A 67 -8.39 -29.53 31.19
N LYS A 68 -8.55 -28.73 30.10
CA LYS A 68 -9.72 -28.80 29.22
C LYS A 68 -9.66 -29.94 28.21
N MET A 69 -8.48 -30.51 27.98
CA MET A 69 -8.24 -31.60 27.04
C MET A 69 -8.25 -32.99 27.71
N LYS A 70 -8.82 -33.11 28.92
CA LYS A 70 -8.95 -34.35 29.63
C LYS A 70 -10.09 -35.20 29.03
N VAL A 71 -9.80 -36.47 28.75
CA VAL A 71 -10.75 -37.47 28.20
C VAL A 71 -11.03 -38.59 29.20
N SER A 72 -10.89 -38.32 30.49
CA SER A 72 -11.05 -39.36 31.54
C SER A 72 -12.51 -39.73 31.83
N SER A 73 -13.49 -38.97 31.33
CA SER A 73 -14.92 -39.24 31.48
C SER A 73 -15.63 -38.79 30.19
N PHE A 74 -16.81 -39.39 29.91
CA PHE A 74 -17.64 -39.05 28.76
C PHE A 74 -17.94 -37.52 28.70
N SER A 75 -18.35 -36.94 29.83
CA SER A 75 -18.61 -35.49 29.90
C SER A 75 -17.36 -34.65 29.62
N LYS A 76 -16.19 -35.04 30.13
CA LYS A 76 -14.93 -34.33 29.88
C LYS A 76 -14.47 -34.47 28.43
N ALA A 77 -14.67 -35.62 27.81
CA ALA A 77 -14.41 -35.87 26.42
C ALA A 77 -15.29 -34.96 25.52
N GLY A 78 -16.58 -34.84 25.82
CA GLY A 78 -17.50 -33.95 25.12
C GLY A 78 -17.08 -32.48 25.22
N ASN A 79 -16.69 -32.03 26.40
CA ASN A 79 -16.19 -30.69 26.60
C ASN A 79 -14.87 -30.43 25.83
N ALA A 80 -13.96 -31.39 25.79
CA ALA A 80 -12.72 -31.31 25.03
C ALA A 80 -13.00 -31.20 23.52
N MET A 81 -13.95 -32.01 22.99
CA MET A 81 -14.36 -31.87 21.58
C MET A 81 -14.92 -30.48 21.25
N LYS A 82 -15.79 -29.97 22.11
CA LYS A 82 -16.33 -28.61 21.94
C LYS A 82 -15.21 -27.55 21.94
N THR A 83 -14.28 -27.63 22.86
CA THR A 83 -13.13 -26.71 22.92
C THR A 83 -12.28 -26.77 21.63
N ILE A 84 -12.08 -27.97 21.07
CA ILE A 84 -11.35 -28.13 19.80
C ILE A 84 -12.15 -27.48 18.65
N GLN A 85 -13.47 -27.71 18.59
CA GLN A 85 -14.32 -27.11 17.56
C GLN A 85 -14.31 -25.57 17.64
N ASP A 86 -14.39 -25.01 18.83
CA ASP A 86 -14.32 -23.57 19.07
C ASP A 86 -12.95 -23.01 18.65
N ALA A 87 -11.86 -23.73 18.92
CA ALA A 87 -10.52 -23.34 18.49
C ALA A 87 -10.40 -23.35 16.95
N ILE A 88 -10.90 -24.40 16.28
CA ILE A 88 -10.92 -24.48 14.81
C ILE A 88 -11.74 -23.35 14.22
N LYS A 89 -12.90 -23.03 14.80
CA LYS A 89 -13.74 -21.92 14.38
C LYS A 89 -13.00 -20.59 14.51
N THR A 90 -12.34 -20.33 15.62
CA THR A 90 -11.56 -19.11 15.85
C THR A 90 -10.45 -18.93 14.81
N VAL A 91 -9.73 -20.01 14.49
CA VAL A 91 -8.68 -19.98 13.45
C VAL A 91 -9.30 -19.73 12.07
N SER A 92 -10.41 -20.40 11.75
CA SER A 92 -11.11 -20.22 10.48
C SER A 92 -11.67 -18.82 10.30
N ASP A 93 -12.25 -18.23 11.33
CA ASP A 93 -12.76 -16.86 11.34
C ASP A 93 -11.62 -15.85 11.12
N THR A 94 -10.47 -16.10 11.74
CA THR A 94 -9.29 -15.24 11.55
C THR A 94 -8.74 -15.35 10.14
N ARG A 95 -8.65 -16.56 9.60
CA ARG A 95 -8.23 -16.77 8.20
C ARG A 95 -9.20 -16.12 7.21
N SER A 96 -10.50 -16.22 7.46
CA SER A 96 -11.53 -15.58 6.63
C SER A 96 -11.40 -14.05 6.64
N LYS A 97 -11.18 -13.46 7.82
CA LYS A 97 -10.93 -12.01 7.94
C LYS A 97 -9.67 -11.57 7.18
N LEU A 98 -8.59 -12.33 7.31
CA LEU A 98 -7.35 -12.03 6.57
C LEU A 98 -7.54 -12.17 5.06
N GLY A 99 -8.26 -13.19 4.60
CA GLY A 99 -8.59 -13.35 3.18
C GLY A 99 -9.46 -12.20 2.64
N ALA A 100 -10.43 -11.74 3.42
CA ALA A 100 -11.23 -10.57 3.04
C ALA A 100 -10.37 -9.29 2.94
N ILE A 101 -9.42 -9.11 3.85
CA ILE A 101 -8.48 -7.98 3.81
C ILE A 101 -7.56 -8.10 2.59
N GLN A 102 -7.07 -9.30 2.29
CA GLN A 102 -6.26 -9.55 1.09
C GLN A 102 -7.01 -9.14 -0.18
N ASN A 103 -8.24 -9.60 -0.37
CA ASN A 103 -9.06 -9.22 -1.51
C ASN A 103 -9.29 -7.68 -1.58
N ARG A 104 -9.54 -7.05 -0.43
CA ARG A 104 -9.67 -5.58 -0.38
C ARG A 104 -8.39 -4.88 -0.79
N LEU A 105 -7.23 -5.37 -0.36
CA LEU A 105 -5.94 -4.80 -0.74
C LEU A 105 -5.67 -4.96 -2.24
N GLU A 106 -5.99 -6.12 -2.83
CA GLU A 106 -5.85 -6.37 -4.26
C GLU A 106 -6.71 -5.38 -5.08
N HIS A 107 -7.98 -5.21 -4.70
CA HIS A 107 -8.83 -4.22 -5.36
C HIS A 107 -8.33 -2.78 -5.16
N THR A 108 -7.81 -2.47 -4.00
CA THR A 108 -7.23 -1.14 -3.71
C THR A 108 -5.99 -0.90 -4.55
N ILE A 109 -5.10 -1.88 -4.70
CA ILE A 109 -3.91 -1.79 -5.55
C ILE A 109 -4.32 -1.50 -7.01
N ASN A 110 -5.29 -2.23 -7.54
CA ASN A 110 -5.78 -2.02 -8.91
C ASN A 110 -6.37 -0.61 -9.09
N ASN A 111 -7.13 -0.12 -8.12
CA ASN A 111 -7.69 1.23 -8.14
C ASN A 111 -6.59 2.30 -8.06
N LEU A 112 -5.61 2.11 -7.19
CA LEU A 112 -4.48 3.02 -7.04
C LEU A 112 -3.61 3.07 -8.29
N ASN A 113 -3.39 1.94 -8.96
CA ASN A 113 -2.65 1.90 -10.22
C ASN A 113 -3.38 2.73 -11.30
N THR A 114 -4.68 2.55 -11.45
CA THR A 114 -5.49 3.35 -12.40
C THR A 114 -5.49 4.83 -12.02
N THR A 115 -5.62 5.14 -10.74
CA THR A 115 -5.57 6.53 -10.26
C THR A 115 -4.21 7.16 -10.50
N SER A 116 -3.12 6.42 -10.28
CA SER A 116 -1.75 6.87 -10.53
C SER A 116 -1.54 7.17 -12.01
N GLU A 117 -1.99 6.27 -12.90
CA GLU A 117 -1.89 6.47 -14.36
C GLU A 117 -2.68 7.70 -14.82
N ASN A 118 -3.93 7.87 -14.34
CA ASN A 118 -4.74 9.04 -14.65
C ASN A 118 -4.11 10.35 -14.13
N THR A 119 -3.53 10.31 -12.94
CA THR A 119 -2.85 11.47 -12.34
C THR A 119 -1.59 11.82 -13.12
N GLN A 120 -0.81 10.83 -13.53
CA GLN A 120 0.37 11.04 -14.35
C GLN A 120 0.01 11.58 -15.74
N ALA A 121 -1.07 11.09 -16.35
CA ALA A 121 -1.56 11.64 -17.61
C ALA A 121 -2.06 13.10 -17.46
N ALA A 122 -2.69 13.42 -16.35
CA ALA A 122 -3.10 14.78 -16.04
C ALA A 122 -1.90 15.71 -15.77
N GLU A 123 -0.90 15.24 -15.04
CA GLU A 123 0.35 15.96 -14.81
C GLU A 123 1.06 16.26 -16.14
N SER A 124 1.17 15.24 -17.01
CA SER A 124 1.75 15.41 -18.35
C SER A 124 1.05 16.50 -19.16
N ARG A 125 -0.28 16.52 -19.17
CA ARG A 125 -1.05 17.58 -19.87
C ARG A 125 -0.83 18.99 -19.33
N ILE A 126 -0.49 19.11 -18.05
CA ILE A 126 -0.26 20.43 -17.43
C ILE A 126 1.20 20.85 -17.57
N ARG A 127 2.12 19.88 -17.46
CA ARG A 127 3.54 20.17 -17.30
C ARG A 127 4.35 19.99 -18.58
N ASP A 128 3.92 19.08 -19.46
CA ASP A 128 4.65 18.79 -20.68
C ASP A 128 4.41 19.89 -21.72
N THR A 129 5.50 20.49 -22.16
CA THR A 129 5.47 21.49 -23.24
C THR A 129 5.37 20.77 -24.58
N ASP A 130 4.44 21.21 -25.42
CA ASP A 130 4.43 20.80 -26.84
C ASP A 130 5.64 21.42 -27.55
N MET A 131 6.69 20.63 -27.70
CA MET A 131 7.94 21.04 -28.31
C MET A 131 7.75 21.56 -29.74
N ALA A 132 6.76 21.03 -30.48
CA ALA A 132 6.50 21.50 -31.84
C ALA A 132 5.94 22.93 -31.83
N SER A 133 4.99 23.20 -30.95
CA SER A 133 4.43 24.55 -30.75
C SER A 133 5.47 25.55 -30.25
N GLU A 134 6.29 25.14 -29.28
CA GLU A 134 7.34 25.99 -28.72
C GLU A 134 8.44 26.33 -29.74
N MET A 135 8.83 25.36 -30.57
CA MET A 135 9.80 25.60 -31.65
C MET A 135 9.25 26.52 -32.73
N VAL A 136 7.97 26.50 -33.04
CA VAL A 136 7.32 27.44 -33.96
C VAL A 136 7.33 28.82 -33.35
N GLU A 137 7.02 28.99 -32.08
CA GLU A 137 7.03 30.26 -31.39
C GLU A 137 8.44 30.83 -31.27
N TYR A 138 9.41 30.01 -30.94
CA TYR A 138 10.83 30.38 -30.94
C TYR A 138 11.32 30.85 -32.31
N SER A 139 10.98 30.11 -33.38
CA SER A 139 11.34 30.47 -34.75
C SER A 139 10.71 31.79 -35.18
N LYS A 140 9.43 32.01 -34.89
CA LYS A 140 8.69 33.24 -35.09
C LYS A 140 9.37 34.43 -34.40
N ASN A 141 9.71 34.26 -33.12
CA ASN A 141 10.36 35.31 -32.34
C ASN A 141 11.75 35.64 -32.87
N ASN A 142 12.52 34.65 -33.31
CA ASN A 142 13.81 34.87 -33.98
C ASN A 142 13.69 35.67 -35.30
N ILE A 143 12.74 35.26 -36.15
CA ILE A 143 12.48 35.98 -37.40
C ILE A 143 12.06 37.40 -37.14
N LEU A 144 11.17 37.63 -36.17
CA LEU A 144 10.75 38.99 -35.78
C LEU A 144 11.91 39.85 -35.24
N ALA A 145 12.80 39.25 -34.45
CA ALA A 145 13.98 39.95 -33.94
C ALA A 145 14.94 40.36 -35.08
N GLN A 146 15.21 39.44 -36.01
CA GLN A 146 16.07 39.71 -37.18
C GLN A 146 15.44 40.74 -38.12
N ALA A 147 14.14 40.64 -38.37
CA ALA A 147 13.43 41.62 -39.19
C ALA A 147 13.40 43.00 -38.50
N GLY A 148 13.16 43.06 -37.19
CA GLY A 148 13.20 44.28 -36.41
C GLY A 148 14.57 44.95 -36.46
N GLN A 149 15.64 44.19 -36.35
CA GLN A 149 17.00 44.69 -36.44
C GLN A 149 17.33 45.24 -37.83
N SER A 150 16.88 44.54 -38.88
CA SER A 150 17.04 45.01 -40.26
C SER A 150 16.27 46.29 -40.56
N MET A 151 15.03 46.38 -40.07
CA MET A 151 14.20 47.58 -40.21
C MET A 151 14.76 48.78 -39.43
N LEU A 152 15.30 48.55 -38.23
CA LEU A 152 15.99 49.58 -37.46
C LEU A 152 17.25 50.12 -38.21
N SER A 153 18.05 49.20 -38.78
CA SER A 153 19.20 49.58 -39.61
C SER A 153 18.79 50.41 -40.81
N GLN A 154 17.70 49.99 -41.49
CA GLN A 154 17.18 50.72 -42.65
C GLN A 154 16.61 52.12 -42.27
N ALA A 155 15.89 52.21 -41.15
CA ALA A 155 15.40 53.46 -40.61
C ALA A 155 16.56 54.46 -40.28
N ASN A 156 17.61 53.91 -39.66
CA ASN A 156 18.82 54.76 -39.36
C ASN A 156 19.54 55.24 -40.62
N GLN A 157 19.60 54.45 -41.68
CA GLN A 157 20.17 54.82 -42.96
C GLN A 157 19.33 55.89 -43.66
N GLN A 158 18.00 55.80 -43.59
CA GLN A 158 17.14 56.85 -44.14
C GLN A 158 17.34 58.21 -43.46
N THR A 159 17.45 58.23 -42.13
CA THR A 159 17.72 59.51 -41.41
C THR A 159 19.06 60.07 -41.72
N GLN A 160 20.11 59.26 -41.96
CA GLN A 160 21.42 59.72 -42.41
C GLN A 160 21.36 60.25 -43.85
N GLY A 161 20.58 59.64 -44.72
CA GLY A 161 20.38 60.15 -46.09
C GLY A 161 19.68 61.47 -46.13
N VAL A 162 18.71 61.75 -45.28
CA VAL A 162 18.06 63.04 -45.15
C VAL A 162 19.05 64.13 -44.63
N LEU A 163 19.92 63.75 -43.69
CA LEU A 163 20.92 64.65 -43.12
C LEU A 163 21.97 65.03 -44.16
N SER A 164 22.36 64.14 -45.10
CA SER A 164 23.31 64.41 -46.18
C SER A 164 22.74 65.25 -47.29
N LEU A 165 21.42 65.33 -47.41
CA LEU A 165 20.75 66.24 -48.37
C LEU A 165 20.55 67.71 -47.84
N LEU A 166 20.74 67.90 -46.53
CA LEU A 166 20.63 69.14 -45.83
C LEU A 166 21.98 69.88 -45.61
N GLN A 167 23.08 69.23 -45.98
CA GLN A 167 24.43 69.77 -46.03
C GLN A 167 24.84 70.08 -47.46
#